data_62e1421d09b54321357ea13811ede0fd
#
_entry.id   62e1421d09b54321357ea13811ede0fd
#
_cell.length_a   1.000
_cell.length_b   1.000
_cell.length_c   1.000
_cell.angle_alpha   90.00
_cell.angle_beta   90.00
_cell.angle_gamma   90.00
#
_symmetry.space_group_name_H-M   'P 1'
#
loop_
_entity.id
_entity.type
_entity.pdbx_description
1 polymer ?
#
loop_
_entity_poly.entity_id
_entity_poly.type
_entity_poly.pdbx_seq_one_letter_code
_entity_poly.pdbx_strand_id
1 'polypeptide(L)'
;MIKTGLTLLLLVSIVAGCAHERHQSAQQEDSISLMSYNLRFDNPNDGINAWDNRKEHVAALIRFYAPDFFGQQEGLIHQVEYLDDELEEYDWIGVGRDDGDRAGELSSLHYNTVRFELIEGTGQTIWLSETPDEPSRSWDAALPRVLTFGKFRDKTTGREFYVFNTHFDHIGQTAREESARIIKQKIEELASDGNYFVLGDFNVREDNPVYEILTMGNPPLRDAFYHSENPHVGPLFTFEGFEVKSGVEQRRIDYIFVSENVRVLNHAILGHFRNGYYPSDHLPVIAEVMFVE
;
A
#
# COMPACT_ATOMS: atom_id res chain seq x y z
N MET A 1 3.91 -44.01 47.29
CA MET A 1 4.13 -44.02 45.84
C MET A 1 3.19 -43.02 45.17
N ILE A 2 3.48 -41.73 45.22
CA ILE A 2 2.84 -40.69 44.39
C ILE A 2 3.82 -39.51 44.38
N LYS A 3 4.82 -39.51 43.49
CA LYS A 3 5.70 -38.32 43.22
C LYS A 3 6.29 -38.28 41.80
N THR A 4 5.87 -39.12 40.87
CA THR A 4 6.48 -39.18 39.53
C THR A 4 5.60 -38.61 38.39
N GLY A 5 4.35 -38.18 38.65
CA GLY A 5 3.44 -37.72 37.60
C GLY A 5 3.49 -36.19 37.32
N LEU A 6 3.95 -35.39 38.27
CA LEU A 6 3.87 -33.92 38.18
C LEU A 6 5.01 -33.27 37.36
N THR A 7 6.19 -33.95 37.36
CA THR A 7 7.37 -33.41 36.62
C THR A 7 7.29 -33.55 35.12
N LEU A 8 6.56 -34.55 34.62
CA LEU A 8 6.42 -34.81 33.19
C LEU A 8 5.45 -33.82 32.49
N LEU A 9 4.38 -33.41 33.23
CA LEU A 9 3.43 -32.38 32.70
C LEU A 9 4.06 -30.99 32.60
N LEU A 10 4.96 -30.63 33.52
CA LEU A 10 5.64 -29.32 33.51
C LEU A 10 6.65 -29.22 32.35
N LEU A 11 7.37 -30.31 32.00
CA LEU A 11 8.32 -30.35 30.91
C LEU A 11 7.61 -30.24 29.53
N VAL A 12 6.45 -30.87 29.34
CA VAL A 12 5.68 -30.79 28.07
C VAL A 12 5.12 -29.39 27.87
N SER A 13 4.67 -28.71 28.94
CA SER A 13 4.15 -27.34 28.84
C SER A 13 5.24 -26.32 28.48
N ILE A 14 6.46 -26.48 29.01
CA ILE A 14 7.60 -25.58 28.69
C ILE A 14 8.08 -25.79 27.24
N VAL A 15 8.13 -27.02 26.75
CA VAL A 15 8.54 -27.30 25.37
C VAL A 15 7.50 -26.79 24.35
N ALA A 16 6.21 -26.91 24.66
CA ALA A 16 5.12 -26.39 23.82
C ALA A 16 5.11 -24.84 23.78
N GLY A 17 5.36 -24.18 24.92
CA GLY A 17 5.48 -22.71 25.00
C GLY A 17 6.66 -22.20 24.17
N CYS A 18 7.84 -22.77 24.29
CA CYS A 18 9.02 -22.37 23.52
C CYS A 18 8.91 -22.67 22.02
N ALA A 19 8.14 -23.68 21.62
CA ALA A 19 7.87 -23.97 20.21
C ALA A 19 6.88 -22.95 19.62
N HIS A 20 5.87 -22.56 20.38
CA HIS A 20 4.89 -21.57 19.97
C HIS A 20 5.51 -20.18 19.83
N GLU A 21 6.31 -19.74 20.82
CA GLU A 21 7.04 -18.48 20.76
C GLU A 21 8.05 -18.41 19.61
N ARG A 22 8.77 -19.49 19.31
CA ARG A 22 9.67 -19.56 18.15
C ARG A 22 8.93 -19.54 16.83
N HIS A 23 7.77 -20.16 16.75
CA HIS A 23 6.95 -20.14 15.53
C HIS A 23 6.35 -18.77 15.29
N GLN A 24 5.87 -18.08 16.32
CA GLN A 24 5.41 -16.68 16.23
C GLN A 24 6.55 -15.73 15.87
N SER A 25 7.75 -15.88 16.43
CA SER A 25 8.89 -15.02 16.09
C SER A 25 9.37 -15.25 14.65
N ALA A 26 9.40 -16.48 14.16
CA ALA A 26 9.75 -16.79 12.78
C ALA A 26 8.70 -16.27 11.78
N GLN A 27 7.41 -16.34 12.10
CA GLN A 27 6.35 -15.77 11.27
C GLN A 27 6.45 -14.23 11.18
N GLN A 28 6.90 -13.57 12.24
CA GLN A 28 7.07 -12.13 12.28
C GLN A 28 8.31 -11.67 11.49
N GLU A 29 9.36 -12.50 11.40
CA GLU A 29 10.55 -12.22 10.60
C GLU A 29 10.29 -12.33 9.07
N ASP A 30 9.32 -13.14 8.65
CA ASP A 30 8.98 -13.37 7.23
C ASP A 30 7.82 -12.50 6.72
N SER A 31 7.07 -11.84 7.62
CA SER A 31 5.97 -10.96 7.22
C SER A 31 6.48 -9.67 6.57
N ILE A 32 5.69 -9.13 5.65
CA ILE A 32 5.92 -7.84 4.98
C ILE A 32 4.77 -6.91 5.34
N SER A 33 5.10 -5.71 5.77
CA SER A 33 4.12 -4.67 6.08
C SER A 33 3.96 -3.70 4.91
N LEU A 34 2.73 -3.55 4.41
CA LEU A 34 2.36 -2.73 3.26
C LEU A 34 1.47 -1.57 3.72
N MET A 35 1.67 -0.37 3.17
CA MET A 35 0.79 0.77 3.41
C MET A 35 0.43 1.45 2.08
N SER A 36 -0.85 1.79 1.88
CA SER A 36 -1.31 2.73 0.85
C SER A 36 -1.77 4.01 1.51
N TYR A 37 -1.25 5.15 1.08
CA TYR A 37 -1.55 6.42 1.72
C TYR A 37 -1.61 7.59 0.74
N ASN A 38 -2.80 8.03 0.36
CA ASN A 38 -2.97 9.30 -0.32
C ASN A 38 -2.69 10.43 0.68
N LEU A 39 -1.65 11.24 0.38
CA LEU A 39 -1.17 12.29 1.28
C LEU A 39 -1.95 13.60 1.17
N ARG A 40 -2.84 13.72 0.21
CA ARG A 40 -3.39 15.01 -0.23
C ARG A 40 -2.29 15.94 -0.70
N PHE A 41 -2.32 16.38 -1.94
CA PHE A 41 -1.34 17.35 -2.46
C PHE A 41 -1.35 18.67 -1.66
N ASP A 42 -0.25 19.37 -1.70
CA ASP A 42 -0.14 20.68 -1.04
C ASP A 42 -1.01 21.71 -1.78
N ASN A 43 -2.26 21.83 -1.34
CA ASN A 43 -3.21 22.78 -1.86
C ASN A 43 -3.27 24.01 -0.95
N PRO A 44 -2.89 25.20 -1.45
CA PRO A 44 -2.90 26.41 -0.63
C PRO A 44 -4.31 26.82 -0.14
N ASN A 45 -5.37 26.25 -0.73
CA ASN A 45 -6.75 26.51 -0.33
C ASN A 45 -7.25 25.61 0.81
N ASP A 46 -6.47 24.63 1.24
CA ASP A 46 -6.85 23.72 2.32
C ASP A 46 -6.77 24.37 3.73
N GLY A 47 -6.33 25.64 3.81
CA GLY A 47 -6.36 26.43 5.04
C GLY A 47 -5.60 25.76 6.18
N ILE A 48 -6.32 25.40 7.26
CA ILE A 48 -5.71 24.72 8.42
C ILE A 48 -5.18 23.34 8.09
N ASN A 49 -5.69 22.70 7.03
CA ASN A 49 -5.25 21.39 6.54
C ASN A 49 -4.13 21.50 5.48
N ALA A 50 -3.58 22.71 5.23
CA ALA A 50 -2.44 22.88 4.34
C ALA A 50 -1.26 22.00 4.78
N TRP A 51 -0.44 21.58 3.84
CA TRP A 51 0.65 20.64 4.04
C TRP A 51 1.57 20.97 5.21
N ASP A 52 1.97 22.22 5.35
CA ASP A 52 2.85 22.68 6.44
C ASP A 52 2.29 22.44 7.84
N ASN A 53 0.98 22.35 8.00
CA ASN A 53 0.33 22.09 9.29
C ASN A 53 0.21 20.60 9.62
N ARG A 54 0.38 19.70 8.64
CA ARG A 54 0.14 18.27 8.80
C ARG A 54 1.34 17.36 8.46
N LYS A 55 2.35 17.87 7.76
CA LYS A 55 3.52 17.09 7.31
C LYS A 55 4.23 16.32 8.42
N GLU A 56 4.44 16.94 9.59
CA GLU A 56 5.04 16.26 10.74
C GLU A 56 4.16 15.11 11.27
N HIS A 57 2.83 15.26 11.19
CA HIS A 57 1.91 14.20 11.61
C HIS A 57 1.91 13.04 10.60
N VAL A 58 1.99 13.33 9.31
CA VAL A 58 2.15 12.32 8.24
C VAL A 58 3.44 11.52 8.47
N ALA A 59 4.58 12.20 8.60
CA ALA A 59 5.87 11.55 8.83
C ALA A 59 5.88 10.73 10.14
N ALA A 60 5.32 11.28 11.23
CA ALA A 60 5.22 10.59 12.51
C ALA A 60 4.37 9.31 12.44
N LEU A 61 3.28 9.32 11.65
CA LEU A 61 2.43 8.16 11.45
C LEU A 61 3.18 7.06 10.67
N ILE A 62 3.84 7.42 9.56
CA ILE A 62 4.63 6.46 8.77
C ILE A 62 5.75 5.88 9.65
N ARG A 63 6.48 6.71 10.39
CA ARG A 63 7.55 6.27 11.30
C ARG A 63 7.04 5.34 12.42
N PHE A 64 5.84 5.59 12.93
CA PHE A 64 5.26 4.78 14.01
C PHE A 64 4.87 3.37 13.54
N TYR A 65 4.26 3.27 12.36
CA TYR A 65 3.86 1.98 11.78
C TYR A 65 5.00 1.28 11.04
N ALA A 66 6.02 2.03 10.63
CA ALA A 66 7.24 1.56 9.96
C ALA A 66 6.97 0.49 8.89
N PRO A 67 6.09 0.76 7.89
CA PRO A 67 5.78 -0.21 6.86
C PRO A 67 7.01 -0.57 6.03
N ASP A 68 7.16 -1.82 5.63
CA ASP A 68 8.23 -2.24 4.72
C ASP A 68 8.14 -1.54 3.35
N PHE A 69 6.91 -1.34 2.89
CA PHE A 69 6.61 -0.58 1.67
C PHE A 69 5.44 0.37 1.92
N PHE A 70 5.54 1.60 1.43
CA PHE A 70 4.36 2.45 1.32
C PHE A 70 4.26 3.12 -0.05
N GLY A 71 3.07 2.96 -0.66
CA GLY A 71 2.67 3.70 -1.84
C GLY A 71 1.98 4.99 -1.41
N GLN A 72 2.56 6.14 -1.77
CA GLN A 72 1.87 7.41 -1.56
C GLN A 72 1.23 7.91 -2.86
N GLN A 73 0.14 8.65 -2.74
CA GLN A 73 -0.55 9.29 -3.85
C GLN A 73 -0.70 10.80 -3.57
N GLU A 74 -0.87 11.58 -4.62
CA GLU A 74 -1.01 13.04 -4.65
C GLU A 74 0.22 13.85 -4.21
N GLY A 75 1.29 13.25 -3.70
CA GLY A 75 2.44 14.00 -3.24
C GLY A 75 3.08 14.81 -4.37
N LEU A 76 3.21 16.13 -4.18
CA LEU A 76 4.08 16.96 -5.00
C LEU A 76 5.53 16.68 -4.62
N ILE A 77 6.47 16.97 -5.52
CA ILE A 77 7.87 16.63 -5.30
C ILE A 77 8.44 17.09 -3.95
N HIS A 78 8.10 18.30 -3.49
CA HIS A 78 8.58 18.82 -2.20
C HIS A 78 7.97 18.09 -0.99
N GLN A 79 6.79 17.44 -1.15
CA GLN A 79 6.20 16.58 -0.12
C GLN A 79 6.92 15.24 -0.05
N VAL A 80 7.28 14.69 -1.22
CA VAL A 80 8.07 13.45 -1.32
C VAL A 80 9.46 13.65 -0.74
N GLU A 81 10.15 14.74 -1.12
CA GLU A 81 11.48 15.11 -0.58
C GLU A 81 11.45 15.36 0.93
N TYR A 82 10.38 15.96 1.45
CA TYR A 82 10.21 16.11 2.90
C TYR A 82 10.12 14.74 3.60
N LEU A 83 9.40 13.77 3.04
CA LEU A 83 9.33 12.44 3.62
C LEU A 83 10.67 11.69 3.48
N ASP A 84 11.40 11.87 2.39
CA ASP A 84 12.74 11.32 2.18
C ASP A 84 13.72 11.82 3.26
N ASP A 85 13.71 13.13 3.52
CA ASP A 85 14.53 13.76 4.57
C ASP A 85 14.15 13.27 6.00
N GLU A 86 12.88 13.00 6.25
CA GLU A 86 12.38 12.62 7.59
C GLU A 86 12.45 11.11 7.86
N LEU A 87 12.58 10.28 6.84
CA LEU A 87 12.50 8.81 6.90
C LEU A 87 13.80 8.17 6.36
N GLU A 88 14.93 8.38 7.03
CA GLU A 88 16.29 8.00 6.62
C GLU A 88 16.46 6.50 6.24
N GLU A 89 15.57 5.61 6.73
CA GLU A 89 15.62 4.18 6.42
C GLU A 89 14.92 3.83 5.11
N TYR A 90 14.31 4.80 4.44
CA TYR A 90 13.57 4.59 3.20
C TYR A 90 14.29 5.21 2.01
N ASP A 91 14.08 4.61 0.87
CA ASP A 91 14.35 5.17 -0.45
C ASP A 91 13.06 5.06 -1.27
N TRP A 92 12.99 5.74 -2.41
CA TRP A 92 11.76 5.78 -3.19
C TRP A 92 12.01 5.80 -4.70
N ILE A 93 10.98 5.40 -5.47
CA ILE A 93 10.91 5.51 -6.92
C ILE A 93 9.63 6.22 -7.34
N GLY A 94 9.65 6.89 -8.47
CA GLY A 94 8.52 7.59 -9.06
C GLY A 94 8.94 8.87 -9.76
N VAL A 95 8.06 9.41 -10.59
CA VAL A 95 8.26 10.70 -11.27
C VAL A 95 6.96 11.49 -11.27
N GLY A 96 7.05 12.80 -11.49
CA GLY A 96 5.91 13.69 -11.66
C GLY A 96 5.11 13.33 -12.89
N ARG A 97 3.79 13.22 -12.76
CA ARG A 97 2.90 12.75 -13.83
C ARG A 97 2.80 13.70 -15.02
N ASP A 98 3.16 14.97 -14.86
CA ASP A 98 2.95 15.99 -15.90
C ASP A 98 4.13 16.09 -16.89
N ASP A 99 5.35 15.76 -16.45
CA ASP A 99 6.57 15.89 -17.28
C ASP A 99 7.48 14.66 -17.28
N GLY A 100 7.19 13.68 -16.44
CA GLY A 100 8.06 12.51 -16.29
C GLY A 100 9.33 12.77 -15.47
N ASP A 101 9.37 13.87 -14.71
CA ASP A 101 10.48 14.25 -13.84
C ASP A 101 9.93 14.74 -12.49
N ARG A 102 9.65 16.03 -12.35
CA ARG A 102 9.29 16.65 -11.06
C ARG A 102 7.93 17.33 -11.04
N ALA A 103 7.29 17.57 -12.20
CA ALA A 103 6.06 18.33 -12.29
C ALA A 103 4.81 17.44 -12.11
N GLY A 104 3.83 18.01 -11.41
CA GLY A 104 2.58 17.33 -11.09
C GLY A 104 2.69 16.46 -9.85
N GLU A 105 1.62 15.72 -9.57
CA GLU A 105 1.58 14.77 -8.47
C GLU A 105 2.38 13.50 -8.82
N LEU A 106 3.01 12.91 -7.80
CA LEU A 106 3.65 11.61 -7.89
C LEU A 106 2.74 10.53 -7.28
N SER A 107 2.84 9.33 -7.81
CA SER A 107 2.44 8.10 -7.12
C SER A 107 3.72 7.37 -6.75
N SER A 108 4.51 7.93 -5.82
CA SER A 108 5.81 7.36 -5.45
C SER A 108 5.64 6.10 -4.60
N LEU A 109 6.58 5.18 -4.77
CA LEU A 109 6.68 3.94 -4.02
C LEU A 109 7.94 3.98 -3.17
N HIS A 110 7.76 3.95 -1.86
CA HIS A 110 8.81 3.96 -0.85
C HIS A 110 9.04 2.55 -0.29
N TYR A 111 10.28 2.23 0.03
CA TYR A 111 10.66 0.93 0.57
C TYR A 111 11.75 1.04 1.63
N ASN A 112 11.68 0.20 2.66
CA ASN A 112 12.69 0.16 3.72
C ASN A 112 14.00 -0.44 3.21
N THR A 113 15.03 0.38 3.12
CA THR A 113 16.36 0.01 2.59
C THR A 113 17.15 -0.88 3.52
N VAL A 114 16.79 -0.99 4.79
CA VAL A 114 17.47 -1.91 5.72
C VAL A 114 17.21 -3.35 5.32
N ARG A 115 15.96 -3.67 4.97
CA ARG A 115 15.53 -5.03 4.62
C ARG A 115 15.45 -5.30 3.12
N PHE A 116 15.08 -4.30 2.32
CA PHE A 116 14.83 -4.50 0.89
C PHE A 116 15.82 -3.78 0.00
N GLU A 117 16.03 -4.30 -1.18
CA GLU A 117 16.77 -3.62 -2.26
C GLU A 117 15.96 -3.62 -3.55
N LEU A 118 15.92 -2.50 -4.23
CA LEU A 118 15.39 -2.39 -5.58
C LEU A 118 16.37 -3.07 -6.55
N ILE A 119 15.88 -4.00 -7.36
CA ILE A 119 16.69 -4.62 -8.40
C ILE A 119 16.97 -3.60 -9.50
N GLU A 120 18.24 -3.37 -9.79
CA GLU A 120 18.70 -2.36 -10.75
C GLU A 120 17.97 -2.46 -12.09
N GLY A 121 17.50 -1.32 -12.60
CA GLY A 121 16.82 -1.20 -13.89
C GLY A 121 15.35 -1.64 -13.90
N THR A 122 14.78 -2.05 -12.75
CA THR A 122 13.37 -2.47 -12.67
C THR A 122 12.42 -1.40 -12.18
N GLY A 123 12.94 -0.34 -11.53
CA GLY A 123 12.14 0.79 -11.07
C GLY A 123 11.65 1.62 -12.25
N GLN A 124 10.33 1.72 -12.44
CA GLN A 124 9.71 2.40 -13.56
C GLN A 124 8.43 3.12 -13.15
N THR A 125 8.10 4.16 -13.92
CA THR A 125 6.79 4.79 -13.92
C THR A 125 6.27 4.84 -15.35
N ILE A 126 5.03 4.38 -15.55
CA ILE A 126 4.33 4.44 -16.83
C ILE A 126 3.02 5.23 -16.69
N TRP A 127 2.54 5.82 -17.79
CA TRP A 127 1.24 6.49 -17.82
C TRP A 127 0.12 5.49 -18.08
N LEU A 128 -0.97 5.65 -17.35
CA LEU A 128 -2.20 4.88 -17.53
C LEU A 128 -2.99 5.49 -18.68
N SER A 129 -2.49 5.27 -19.90
CA SER A 129 -2.98 5.86 -21.13
C SER A 129 -2.68 4.95 -22.34
N GLU A 130 -3.13 5.35 -23.53
CA GLU A 130 -2.79 4.67 -24.79
C GLU A 130 -1.32 4.83 -25.21
N THR A 131 -0.58 5.79 -24.60
CA THR A 131 0.86 6.03 -24.78
C THR A 131 1.58 5.96 -23.43
N PRO A 132 1.82 4.75 -22.88
CA PRO A 132 2.28 4.59 -21.51
C PRO A 132 3.73 5.04 -21.25
N ASP A 133 4.54 5.22 -22.31
CA ASP A 133 5.96 5.52 -22.19
C ASP A 133 6.28 7.03 -22.12
N GLU A 134 5.25 7.89 -22.20
CA GLU A 134 5.41 9.35 -22.16
C GLU A 134 4.27 10.03 -21.40
N PRO A 135 4.49 11.25 -20.85
CA PRO A 135 3.45 12.02 -20.18
C PRO A 135 2.23 12.21 -21.06
N SER A 136 1.12 11.57 -20.69
CA SER A 136 -0.06 11.50 -21.54
C SER A 136 -1.34 11.27 -20.74
N ARG A 137 -2.46 11.49 -21.41
CA ARG A 137 -3.81 11.31 -20.90
C ARG A 137 -4.70 10.79 -22.02
N SER A 138 -5.44 9.71 -21.76
CA SER A 138 -6.33 9.10 -22.72
C SER A 138 -7.76 8.94 -22.20
N TRP A 139 -8.65 8.55 -23.07
CA TRP A 139 -10.07 8.34 -22.81
C TRP A 139 -10.73 9.59 -22.21
N ASP A 140 -11.54 9.40 -21.17
CA ASP A 140 -12.24 10.44 -20.44
C ASP A 140 -11.49 10.91 -19.18
N ALA A 141 -10.20 10.60 -19.04
CA ALA A 141 -9.40 11.01 -17.89
C ALA A 141 -9.36 12.54 -17.75
N ALA A 142 -9.56 13.04 -16.52
CA ALA A 142 -9.42 14.46 -16.24
C ALA A 142 -7.96 14.90 -16.19
N LEU A 143 -7.08 14.02 -15.70
CA LEU A 143 -5.65 14.28 -15.44
C LEU A 143 -4.80 13.09 -15.90
N PRO A 144 -3.51 13.28 -16.22
CA PRO A 144 -2.58 12.18 -16.37
C PRO A 144 -2.54 11.33 -15.10
N ARG A 145 -2.47 10.02 -15.25
CA ARG A 145 -2.36 9.06 -14.15
C ARG A 145 -1.22 8.10 -14.42
N VAL A 146 -0.56 7.66 -13.36
CA VAL A 146 0.64 6.85 -13.49
C VAL A 146 0.57 5.58 -12.64
N LEU A 147 1.34 4.58 -13.06
CA LEU A 147 1.66 3.38 -12.31
C LEU A 147 3.17 3.37 -12.08
N THR A 148 3.57 3.46 -10.82
CA THR A 148 4.98 3.30 -10.41
C THR A 148 5.19 1.90 -9.86
N PHE A 149 6.25 1.22 -10.29
CA PHE A 149 6.54 -0.14 -9.84
C PHE A 149 8.02 -0.46 -9.88
N GLY A 150 8.42 -1.48 -9.12
CA GLY A 150 9.76 -2.03 -9.13
C GLY A 150 9.78 -3.48 -8.68
N LYS A 151 10.85 -4.20 -9.02
CA LYS A 151 11.15 -5.53 -8.50
C LYS A 151 12.11 -5.39 -7.33
N PHE A 152 11.74 -5.96 -6.21
CA PHE A 152 12.50 -5.87 -4.98
C PHE A 152 12.99 -7.23 -4.55
N ARG A 153 14.14 -7.25 -3.86
CA ARG A 153 14.66 -8.43 -3.16
C ARG A 153 14.62 -8.19 -1.66
N ASP A 154 14.03 -9.11 -0.93
CA ASP A 154 14.17 -9.19 0.52
C ASP A 154 15.57 -9.73 0.86
N LYS A 155 16.40 -8.94 1.49
CA LYS A 155 17.78 -9.29 1.85
C LYS A 155 17.85 -10.40 2.91
N THR A 156 16.77 -10.60 3.66
CA THR A 156 16.68 -11.63 4.70
C THR A 156 16.36 -13.00 4.12
N THR A 157 15.38 -13.07 3.21
CA THR A 157 14.89 -14.33 2.64
C THR A 157 15.46 -14.63 1.26
N GLY A 158 15.98 -13.61 0.55
CA GLY A 158 16.37 -13.68 -0.85
C GLY A 158 15.20 -13.72 -1.83
N ARG A 159 13.96 -13.62 -1.37
CA ARG A 159 12.77 -13.63 -2.22
C ARG A 159 12.66 -12.37 -3.05
N GLU A 160 12.27 -12.53 -4.31
CA GLU A 160 12.02 -11.43 -5.23
C GLU A 160 10.53 -11.30 -5.53
N PHE A 161 10.03 -10.07 -5.61
CA PHE A 161 8.64 -9.76 -5.90
C PHE A 161 8.49 -8.34 -6.47
N TYR A 162 7.36 -8.07 -7.09
CA TYR A 162 7.02 -6.74 -7.57
C TYR A 162 6.10 -6.01 -6.61
N VAL A 163 6.29 -4.69 -6.50
CA VAL A 163 5.35 -3.79 -5.83
C VAL A 163 4.94 -2.71 -6.81
N PHE A 164 3.64 -2.47 -6.90
CA PHE A 164 3.01 -1.49 -7.77
C PHE A 164 2.26 -0.45 -6.93
N ASN A 165 2.33 0.82 -7.32
CA ASN A 165 1.56 1.90 -6.70
C ASN A 165 0.92 2.80 -7.75
N THR A 166 -0.35 3.18 -7.55
CA THR A 166 -1.11 3.96 -8.52
C THR A 166 -2.08 4.94 -7.86
N HIS A 167 -2.54 5.90 -8.66
CA HIS A 167 -3.68 6.76 -8.36
C HIS A 167 -4.55 6.91 -9.61
N PHE A 168 -5.76 6.34 -9.58
CA PHE A 168 -6.69 6.36 -10.72
C PHE A 168 -7.36 7.72 -10.90
N ASP A 169 -7.93 7.93 -12.08
CA ASP A 169 -8.65 9.17 -12.37
C ASP A 169 -9.94 9.28 -11.55
N HIS A 170 -10.19 10.46 -11.01
CA HIS A 170 -11.33 10.70 -10.12
C HIS A 170 -12.65 10.99 -10.86
N ILE A 171 -12.61 11.22 -12.19
CA ILE A 171 -13.78 11.53 -13.01
C ILE A 171 -14.04 10.44 -14.05
N GLY A 172 -13.02 10.11 -14.87
CA GLY A 172 -13.15 9.27 -16.04
C GLY A 172 -13.44 7.81 -15.73
N GLN A 173 -14.64 7.31 -15.98
CA GLN A 173 -14.99 5.91 -15.76
C GLN A 173 -14.25 4.98 -16.73
N THR A 174 -14.21 5.33 -18.01
CA THR A 174 -13.49 4.56 -19.04
C THR A 174 -11.98 4.55 -18.72
N ALA A 175 -11.43 5.70 -18.33
CA ALA A 175 -10.02 5.80 -17.95
C ALA A 175 -9.68 4.88 -16.79
N ARG A 176 -10.53 4.77 -15.75
CA ARG A 176 -10.31 3.83 -14.64
C ARG A 176 -10.40 2.37 -15.07
N GLU A 177 -11.35 2.02 -15.94
CA GLU A 177 -11.48 0.65 -16.45
C GLU A 177 -10.26 0.23 -17.27
N GLU A 178 -9.79 1.10 -18.17
CA GLU A 178 -8.60 0.84 -18.97
C GLU A 178 -7.33 0.84 -18.12
N SER A 179 -7.23 1.74 -17.13
CA SER A 179 -6.14 1.72 -16.16
C SER A 179 -6.05 0.38 -15.41
N ALA A 180 -7.18 -0.19 -14.99
CA ALA A 180 -7.23 -1.50 -14.36
C ALA A 180 -6.72 -2.62 -15.31
N ARG A 181 -7.09 -2.56 -16.60
CA ARG A 181 -6.61 -3.52 -17.61
C ARG A 181 -5.10 -3.39 -17.86
N ILE A 182 -4.58 -2.14 -17.94
CA ILE A 182 -3.14 -1.89 -18.10
C ILE A 182 -2.37 -2.47 -16.91
N ILE A 183 -2.84 -2.25 -15.68
CA ILE A 183 -2.17 -2.80 -14.49
C ILE A 183 -2.13 -4.33 -14.54
N LYS A 184 -3.24 -4.98 -14.85
CA LYS A 184 -3.30 -6.44 -14.97
C LYS A 184 -2.37 -6.98 -16.06
N GLN A 185 -2.36 -6.34 -17.22
CA GLN A 185 -1.44 -6.69 -18.30
C GLN A 185 0.02 -6.54 -17.84
N LYS A 186 0.35 -5.44 -17.15
CA LYS A 186 1.70 -5.21 -16.65
C LYS A 186 2.13 -6.25 -15.60
N ILE A 187 1.23 -6.66 -14.73
CA ILE A 187 1.47 -7.75 -13.77
C ILE A 187 1.70 -9.08 -14.51
N GLU A 188 0.90 -9.39 -15.52
CA GLU A 188 1.08 -10.62 -16.32
C GLU A 188 2.43 -10.63 -17.05
N GLU A 189 2.87 -9.48 -17.56
CA GLU A 189 4.18 -9.32 -18.23
C GLU A 189 5.37 -9.50 -17.27
N LEU A 190 5.29 -8.95 -16.06
CA LEU A 190 6.44 -8.79 -15.16
C LEU A 190 6.46 -9.80 -14.00
N ALA A 191 5.30 -10.18 -13.49
CA ALA A 191 5.12 -10.96 -12.26
C ALA A 191 4.26 -12.21 -12.47
N SER A 192 4.45 -12.89 -13.60
CA SER A 192 3.73 -14.12 -13.96
C SER A 192 3.98 -15.29 -12.99
N ASP A 193 5.01 -15.19 -12.16
CA ASP A 193 5.29 -16.12 -11.04
C ASP A 193 4.33 -15.92 -9.84
N GLY A 194 3.50 -14.88 -9.87
CA GLY A 194 2.51 -14.59 -8.83
C GLY A 194 3.09 -13.89 -7.59
N ASN A 195 4.28 -13.30 -7.64
CA ASN A 195 4.89 -12.60 -6.51
C ASN A 195 4.73 -11.08 -6.67
N TYR A 196 3.59 -10.53 -6.22
CA TYR A 196 3.35 -9.08 -6.34
C TYR A 196 2.35 -8.53 -5.31
N PHE A 197 2.45 -7.21 -5.10
CA PHE A 197 1.52 -6.37 -4.34
C PHE A 197 1.12 -5.16 -5.16
N VAL A 198 -0.14 -4.70 -5.03
CA VAL A 198 -0.63 -3.49 -5.69
C VAL A 198 -1.26 -2.58 -4.64
N LEU A 199 -0.73 -1.37 -4.54
CA LEU A 199 -1.17 -0.33 -3.61
C LEU A 199 -1.79 0.82 -4.40
N GLY A 200 -2.73 1.54 -3.81
CA GLY A 200 -3.19 2.76 -4.48
C GLY A 200 -4.52 3.31 -4.00
N ASP A 201 -4.77 4.53 -4.46
CA ASP A 201 -6.07 5.16 -4.53
C ASP A 201 -6.69 4.87 -5.92
N PHE A 202 -7.67 4.02 -5.95
CA PHE A 202 -8.32 3.60 -7.21
C PHE A 202 -9.51 4.48 -7.59
N ASN A 203 -9.90 5.44 -6.73
CA ASN A 203 -11.03 6.33 -6.94
C ASN A 203 -12.35 5.61 -7.29
N VAL A 204 -12.49 4.37 -6.88
CA VAL A 204 -13.69 3.55 -7.06
C VAL A 204 -14.04 2.81 -5.79
N ARG A 205 -15.32 2.63 -5.57
CA ARG A 205 -15.85 1.75 -4.53
C ARG A 205 -16.03 0.33 -5.07
N GLU A 206 -16.27 -0.61 -4.19
CA GLU A 206 -16.41 -2.04 -4.50
C GLU A 206 -17.60 -2.36 -5.41
N ASP A 207 -18.62 -1.48 -5.47
CA ASP A 207 -19.78 -1.60 -6.36
C ASP A 207 -19.53 -1.07 -7.78
N ASN A 208 -18.32 -0.55 -8.06
CA ASN A 208 -17.95 -0.06 -9.38
C ASN A 208 -17.38 -1.21 -10.26
N PRO A 209 -17.69 -1.27 -11.57
CA PRO A 209 -17.16 -2.28 -12.49
C PRO A 209 -15.62 -2.41 -12.51
N VAL A 210 -14.90 -1.35 -12.20
CA VAL A 210 -13.43 -1.36 -12.11
C VAL A 210 -12.94 -2.34 -11.04
N TYR A 211 -13.63 -2.40 -9.89
CA TYR A 211 -13.28 -3.34 -8.83
C TYR A 211 -13.42 -4.80 -9.31
N GLU A 212 -14.46 -5.10 -10.09
CA GLU A 212 -14.63 -6.42 -10.70
C GLU A 212 -13.51 -6.72 -11.72
N ILE A 213 -13.12 -5.74 -12.56
CA ILE A 213 -11.99 -5.90 -13.49
C ILE A 213 -10.70 -6.24 -12.74
N LEU A 214 -10.43 -5.58 -11.62
CA LEU A 214 -9.24 -5.84 -10.80
C LEU A 214 -9.27 -7.22 -10.14
N THR A 215 -10.40 -7.58 -9.53
CA THR A 215 -10.50 -8.77 -8.68
C THR A 215 -10.83 -10.06 -9.44
N MET A 216 -11.37 -9.96 -10.64
CA MET A 216 -11.76 -11.11 -11.47
C MET A 216 -10.78 -11.31 -12.64
N GLY A 217 -10.83 -12.52 -13.23
CA GLY A 217 -9.99 -12.88 -14.38
C GLY A 217 -8.53 -13.14 -14.01
N ASN A 218 -7.61 -13.05 -14.97
CA ASN A 218 -6.19 -13.38 -14.79
C ASN A 218 -5.30 -12.15 -15.06
N PRO A 219 -4.31 -11.85 -14.18
CA PRO A 219 -4.18 -12.37 -12.82
C PRO A 219 -5.26 -11.77 -11.89
N PRO A 220 -5.83 -12.53 -10.96
CA PRO A 220 -6.79 -11.98 -9.99
C PRO A 220 -6.04 -11.22 -8.90
N LEU A 221 -6.53 -10.02 -8.58
CA LEU A 221 -6.04 -9.26 -7.45
C LEU A 221 -6.93 -9.53 -6.23
N ARG A 222 -6.35 -10.07 -5.18
CA ARG A 222 -7.08 -10.37 -3.93
C ARG A 222 -7.04 -9.16 -3.01
N ASP A 223 -8.20 -8.57 -2.73
CA ASP A 223 -8.33 -7.46 -1.78
C ASP A 223 -7.94 -7.92 -0.36
N ALA A 224 -6.93 -7.30 0.21
CA ALA A 224 -6.43 -7.63 1.54
C ALA A 224 -7.49 -7.54 2.64
N PHE A 225 -8.46 -6.64 2.49
CA PHE A 225 -9.58 -6.50 3.43
C PHE A 225 -10.40 -7.80 3.58
N TYR A 226 -10.74 -8.45 2.47
CA TYR A 226 -11.56 -9.65 2.47
C TYR A 226 -10.78 -10.94 2.69
N HIS A 227 -9.46 -10.89 2.54
CA HIS A 227 -8.58 -12.05 2.65
C HIS A 227 -7.74 -12.05 3.92
N SER A 228 -7.96 -11.09 4.82
CA SER A 228 -7.29 -11.04 6.12
C SER A 228 -7.73 -12.21 7.00
N GLU A 229 -6.76 -12.90 7.58
CA GLU A 229 -6.99 -14.00 8.53
C GLU A 229 -7.57 -13.50 9.86
N ASN A 230 -7.17 -12.30 10.27
CA ASN A 230 -7.71 -11.64 11.45
C ASN A 230 -8.79 -10.63 11.04
N PRO A 231 -9.76 -10.35 11.92
CA PRO A 231 -10.78 -9.34 11.67
C PRO A 231 -10.16 -7.98 11.35
N HIS A 232 -10.75 -7.28 10.38
CA HIS A 232 -10.37 -5.91 10.05
C HIS A 232 -10.44 -4.97 11.27
N VAL A 233 -9.48 -4.05 11.36
CA VAL A 233 -9.42 -3.01 12.41
C VAL A 233 -9.52 -1.62 11.80
N GLY A 234 -10.35 -0.76 12.39
CA GLY A 234 -10.51 0.63 12.00
C GLY A 234 -11.80 0.94 11.22
N PRO A 235 -11.88 2.10 10.60
CA PRO A 235 -13.02 2.54 9.79
C PRO A 235 -13.27 1.64 8.56
N LEU A 236 -14.49 1.69 8.01
CA LEU A 236 -14.85 1.00 6.77
C LEU A 236 -14.84 1.95 5.55
N PHE A 237 -14.18 3.07 5.66
CA PHE A 237 -13.99 4.07 4.60
C PHE A 237 -12.54 4.57 4.61
N THR A 238 -12.06 5.07 3.48
CA THR A 238 -10.69 5.56 3.35
C THR A 238 -10.62 7.04 2.98
N PHE A 239 -11.71 7.64 2.51
CA PHE A 239 -11.79 9.08 2.20
C PHE A 239 -12.79 9.79 3.11
N GLU A 240 -12.38 10.85 3.76
CA GLU A 240 -13.18 11.61 4.72
C GLU A 240 -13.23 13.11 4.47
N GLY A 241 -12.31 13.67 3.66
CA GLY A 241 -12.25 15.08 3.34
C GLY A 241 -11.86 15.96 4.53
N PHE A 242 -10.98 15.49 5.42
CA PHE A 242 -10.57 16.14 6.67
C PHE A 242 -11.69 16.30 7.73
N GLU A 243 -12.81 15.61 7.57
CA GLU A 243 -13.95 15.72 8.49
C GLU A 243 -14.15 14.43 9.28
N VAL A 244 -14.42 14.55 10.59
CA VAL A 244 -14.85 13.41 11.40
C VAL A 244 -16.23 12.97 10.94
N LYS A 245 -16.32 11.85 10.22
CA LYS A 245 -17.59 11.30 9.75
C LYS A 245 -18.20 10.35 10.77
N SER A 246 -19.52 10.46 10.93
CA SER A 246 -20.32 9.52 11.71
C SER A 246 -21.11 8.61 10.76
N GLY A 247 -21.12 7.32 11.02
CA GLY A 247 -21.90 6.34 10.26
C GLY A 247 -21.10 5.11 9.88
N VAL A 248 -21.77 4.06 9.45
CA VAL A 248 -21.21 2.74 9.16
C VAL A 248 -21.19 2.50 7.64
N GLU A 249 -20.99 3.54 6.84
CA GLU A 249 -21.00 3.38 5.39
C GLU A 249 -19.63 2.90 4.90
N GLN A 250 -19.62 1.73 4.27
CA GLN A 250 -18.43 1.20 3.63
C GLN A 250 -18.13 2.00 2.35
N ARG A 251 -17.02 2.75 2.35
CA ARG A 251 -16.64 3.65 1.25
C ARG A 251 -15.15 3.63 1.06
N ARG A 252 -14.57 2.46 0.80
CA ARG A 252 -13.16 2.36 0.48
C ARG A 252 -12.95 2.76 -0.97
N ILE A 253 -11.90 3.53 -1.24
CA ILE A 253 -11.39 3.86 -2.56
C ILE A 253 -9.88 3.63 -2.63
N ASP A 254 -9.22 3.47 -1.48
CA ASP A 254 -7.84 3.08 -1.33
C ASP A 254 -7.78 1.59 -0.97
N TYR A 255 -6.90 0.85 -1.63
CA TYR A 255 -6.80 -0.59 -1.49
C TYR A 255 -5.36 -1.07 -1.43
N ILE A 256 -5.19 -2.24 -0.83
CA ILE A 256 -4.03 -3.10 -0.95
C ILE A 256 -4.53 -4.41 -1.56
N PHE A 257 -4.03 -4.72 -2.76
CA PHE A 257 -4.27 -6.02 -3.39
C PHE A 257 -3.01 -6.88 -3.34
N VAL A 258 -3.22 -8.17 -3.22
CA VAL A 258 -2.14 -9.17 -3.15
C VAL A 258 -2.36 -10.28 -4.17
N SER A 259 -1.30 -10.96 -4.56
CA SER A 259 -1.35 -12.16 -5.40
C SER A 259 -1.93 -13.36 -4.66
N GLU A 260 -2.28 -14.43 -5.40
CA GLU A 260 -2.91 -15.64 -4.84
C GLU A 260 -2.03 -16.41 -3.86
N ASN A 261 -0.71 -16.37 -4.05
CA ASN A 261 0.27 -17.05 -3.20
C ASN A 261 0.71 -16.23 -1.98
N VAL A 262 -0.09 -15.22 -1.60
CA VAL A 262 0.13 -14.38 -0.41
C VAL A 262 -0.99 -14.59 0.60
N ARG A 263 -0.63 -14.83 1.84
CA ARG A 263 -1.52 -14.77 3.01
C ARG A 263 -1.57 -13.35 3.51
N VAL A 264 -2.75 -12.87 3.84
CA VAL A 264 -2.95 -11.60 4.54
C VAL A 264 -3.19 -11.89 6.01
N LEU A 265 -2.24 -11.56 6.86
CA LEU A 265 -2.32 -11.84 8.29
C LEU A 265 -3.23 -10.83 8.99
N ASN A 266 -3.03 -9.55 8.69
CA ASN A 266 -3.76 -8.43 9.29
C ASN A 266 -4.09 -7.38 8.22
N HIS A 267 -5.22 -6.69 8.42
CA HIS A 267 -5.62 -5.54 7.62
C HIS A 267 -6.24 -4.47 8.52
N ALA A 268 -5.87 -3.20 8.33
CA ALA A 268 -6.46 -2.08 9.04
C ALA A 268 -6.58 -0.82 8.16
N ILE A 269 -7.52 0.05 8.53
CA ILE A 269 -7.59 1.44 8.05
C ILE A 269 -7.33 2.33 9.27
N LEU A 270 -6.36 3.24 9.15
CA LEU A 270 -5.82 3.98 10.29
C LEU A 270 -6.56 5.32 10.46
N GLY A 271 -7.54 5.35 11.36
CA GLY A 271 -8.34 6.54 11.66
C GLY A 271 -7.68 7.51 12.64
N HIS A 272 -6.36 7.71 12.59
CA HIS A 272 -5.65 8.59 13.50
C HIS A 272 -5.88 10.08 13.23
N PHE A 273 -6.14 10.82 14.28
CA PHE A 273 -6.18 12.28 14.23
C PHE A 273 -5.52 12.88 15.48
N ARG A 274 -5.01 14.10 15.38
CA ARG A 274 -4.41 14.84 16.49
C ARG A 274 -5.19 16.15 16.71
N ASN A 275 -5.71 16.36 17.91
CA ASN A 275 -6.46 17.55 18.26
C ASN A 275 -7.64 17.88 17.32
N GLY A 276 -8.28 16.84 16.75
CA GLY A 276 -9.38 17.00 15.80
C GLY A 276 -8.96 17.21 14.34
N TYR A 277 -7.67 17.12 14.03
CA TYR A 277 -7.13 17.27 12.67
C TYR A 277 -6.55 15.96 12.16
N TYR A 278 -6.93 15.58 10.98
CA TYR A 278 -6.38 14.43 10.25
C TYR A 278 -5.08 14.79 9.53
N PRO A 279 -4.15 13.85 9.36
CA PRO A 279 -2.91 14.09 8.62
C PRO A 279 -3.11 14.15 7.10
N SER A 280 -4.21 13.60 6.57
CA SER A 280 -4.67 13.69 5.18
C SER A 280 -6.18 13.67 5.14
N ASP A 281 -6.80 13.97 4.00
CA ASP A 281 -8.23 13.75 3.72
C ASP A 281 -8.55 12.28 3.38
N HIS A 282 -7.50 11.45 3.25
CA HIS A 282 -7.57 10.00 3.20
C HIS A 282 -7.00 9.35 4.46
N LEU A 283 -7.51 8.17 4.78
CA LEU A 283 -7.02 7.32 5.86
C LEU A 283 -6.07 6.26 5.30
N PRO A 284 -4.86 6.10 5.88
CA PRO A 284 -3.95 5.07 5.42
C PRO A 284 -4.53 3.67 5.56
N VAL A 285 -4.35 2.85 4.54
CA VAL A 285 -4.62 1.41 4.58
C VAL A 285 -3.33 0.68 4.87
N ILE A 286 -3.33 -0.25 5.81
CA ILE A 286 -2.18 -1.08 6.15
C ILE A 286 -2.55 -2.56 6.12
N ALA A 287 -1.64 -3.40 5.63
CA ALA A 287 -1.75 -4.84 5.67
C ALA A 287 -0.42 -5.49 6.04
N GLU A 288 -0.48 -6.51 6.86
CA GLU A 288 0.63 -7.43 7.11
C GLU A 288 0.42 -8.69 6.31
N VAL A 289 1.39 -9.06 5.50
CA VAL A 289 1.27 -10.15 4.53
C VAL A 289 2.47 -11.10 4.58
N MET A 290 2.30 -12.31 4.08
CA MET A 290 3.37 -13.29 4.00
C MET A 290 3.18 -14.17 2.77
N PHE A 291 4.26 -14.46 2.03
CA PHE A 291 4.19 -15.42 0.94
C PHE A 291 3.96 -16.84 1.47
N VAL A 292 3.14 -17.60 0.75
CA VAL A 292 2.97 -19.04 0.99
C VAL A 292 4.20 -19.77 0.42
N GLU A 293 4.73 -20.74 1.17
CA GLU A 293 5.83 -21.60 0.69
C GLU A 293 5.35 -22.62 -0.37
#